data_4e7b9da6e4e86038d8e6d4f8c884710d
#
_entry.id   4e7b9da6e4e86038d8e6d4f8c884710d
#
_cell.length_a   1.000
_cell.length_b   1.000
_cell.length_c   1.000
_cell.angle_alpha   90.00
_cell.angle_beta   90.00
_cell.angle_gamma   90.00
#
_symmetry.space_group_name_H-M   'P 1'
#
loop_
_entity.id
_entity.type
_entity.pdbx_description
1 polymer ?
#
loop_
_entity_poly.entity_id
_entity_poly.type
_entity_poly.pdbx_seq_one_letter_code
_entity_poly.pdbx_strand_id
1 'polypeptide(L)'
;MKRFPTVTIIVLSALAFFLLASDGLTSARFTQDVPKESKEQPKKVKLDQDSLDDKWGEVAFDHETHSTKNYNPDGGSVTSCVFCHHTDQPKANLKAPLTTSERDVVLTADVLKDAASKPVKACRSCHLQSGDESKPLPVVTKDGKQVKMDNENAYHINCFECHDAAIRAKPELAQKISGSDPKGCGKCHVAK
;
A
#
# COMPACT_ATOMS: atom_id res chain seq x y z
N MET A 1 37.81 -5.25 66.66
CA MET A 1 36.37 -5.52 66.46
C MET A 1 36.03 -5.14 65.02
N LYS A 2 35.63 -6.18 64.22
CA LYS A 2 35.52 -6.14 62.74
C LYS A 2 34.19 -5.53 62.31
N ARG A 3 34.21 -4.43 61.55
CA ARG A 3 33.04 -3.89 60.85
C ARG A 3 33.30 -3.96 59.34
N PHE A 4 32.82 -5.00 58.70
CA PHE A 4 32.54 -5.14 57.31
C PHE A 4 31.54 -6.28 57.16
N PRO A 5 30.35 -6.11 56.70
CA PRO A 5 30.08 -6.28 55.27
C PRO A 5 28.80 -5.62 54.70
N THR A 6 28.41 -4.42 55.15
CA THR A 6 27.08 -3.89 54.70
C THR A 6 27.11 -3.18 53.34
N VAL A 7 28.28 -2.74 52.87
CA VAL A 7 28.41 -1.99 51.62
C VAL A 7 28.38 -2.88 50.38
N THR A 8 28.87 -4.12 50.49
CA THR A 8 28.99 -5.03 49.36
C THR A 8 27.62 -5.58 48.87
N ILE A 9 26.64 -5.68 49.78
CA ILE A 9 25.31 -6.24 49.45
C ILE A 9 24.47 -5.20 48.70
N ILE A 10 24.63 -3.91 48.98
CA ILE A 10 23.86 -2.83 48.32
C ILE A 10 24.29 -2.64 46.86
N VAL A 11 25.59 -2.82 46.56
CA VAL A 11 26.11 -2.67 45.20
C VAL A 11 25.70 -3.84 44.32
N LEU A 12 25.62 -5.05 44.84
CA LEU A 12 25.17 -6.23 44.10
C LEU A 12 23.67 -6.21 43.83
N SER A 13 22.85 -5.67 44.74
CA SER A 13 21.41 -5.56 44.51
C SER A 13 21.06 -4.45 43.48
N ALA A 14 21.83 -3.36 43.40
CA ALA A 14 21.65 -2.32 42.39
C ALA A 14 22.04 -2.82 40.97
N LEU A 15 23.08 -3.65 40.87
CA LEU A 15 23.51 -4.23 39.59
C LEU A 15 22.52 -5.28 39.05
N ALA A 16 21.92 -6.08 39.94
CA ALA A 16 20.87 -7.06 39.55
C ALA A 16 19.60 -6.39 39.09
N PHE A 17 19.24 -5.22 39.63
CA PHE A 17 18.05 -4.47 39.19
C PHE A 17 18.24 -3.80 37.83
N PHE A 18 19.47 -3.46 37.46
CA PHE A 18 19.77 -2.85 36.15
C PHE A 18 19.81 -3.89 35.01
N LEU A 19 20.10 -5.15 35.30
CA LEU A 19 20.11 -6.24 34.32
C LEU A 19 18.72 -6.81 34.02
N LEU A 20 17.72 -6.57 34.87
CA LEU A 20 16.33 -6.99 34.64
C LEU A 20 15.47 -5.96 33.96
N ALA A 21 15.98 -4.73 33.74
CA ALA A 21 15.26 -3.63 33.10
C ALA A 21 15.54 -3.51 31.59
N SER A 22 16.36 -4.40 31.01
CA SER A 22 16.76 -4.29 29.60
C SER A 22 15.97 -5.19 28.62
N ASP A 23 15.01 -6.00 29.11
CA ASP A 23 14.23 -6.89 28.23
C ASP A 23 12.82 -6.40 27.90
N GLY A 24 12.56 -5.10 27.96
CA GLY A 24 11.23 -4.52 27.83
C GLY A 24 11.02 -3.51 26.68
N LEU A 25 12.01 -3.28 25.81
CA LEU A 25 11.78 -2.52 24.56
C LEU A 25 11.38 -3.48 23.44
N THR A 26 10.29 -4.21 23.63
CA THR A 26 9.53 -4.70 22.50
C THR A 26 9.08 -3.47 21.75
N SER A 27 9.69 -3.21 20.58
CA SER A 27 9.20 -2.28 19.60
C SER A 27 7.74 -2.62 19.40
N ALA A 28 6.83 -1.85 19.99
CA ALA A 28 5.43 -1.89 19.63
C ALA A 28 5.41 -1.59 18.14
N ARG A 29 5.28 -2.64 17.32
CA ARG A 29 4.94 -2.49 15.91
C ARG A 29 3.58 -1.82 15.94
N PHE A 30 3.56 -0.53 15.72
CA PHE A 30 2.34 0.18 15.39
C PHE A 30 1.85 -0.43 14.09
N THR A 31 1.08 -1.49 14.17
CA THR A 31 0.21 -1.89 13.07
C THR A 31 -0.89 -0.84 13.05
N GLN A 32 -0.68 0.20 12.28
CA GLN A 32 -1.72 1.17 12.02
C GLN A 32 -2.87 0.41 11.35
N ASP A 33 -4.04 0.48 11.96
CA ASP A 33 -5.23 -0.24 11.50
C ASP A 33 -5.75 0.47 10.25
N VAL A 34 -5.14 0.17 9.10
CA VAL A 34 -5.61 0.67 7.81
C VAL A 34 -6.98 0.05 7.56
N PRO A 35 -8.02 0.84 7.25
CA PRO A 35 -9.31 0.29 6.87
C PRO A 35 -9.12 -0.73 5.76
N LYS A 36 -9.44 -1.99 6.05
CA LYS A 36 -9.23 -3.10 5.10
C LYS A 36 -10.26 -3.09 3.98
N GLU A 37 -11.41 -2.49 4.23
CA GLU A 37 -12.53 -2.41 3.28
C GLU A 37 -13.43 -1.22 3.58
N SER A 38 -14.08 -0.67 2.55
CA SER A 38 -15.03 0.45 2.69
C SER A 38 -16.10 0.42 1.59
N LYS A 39 -17.28 0.94 1.90
CA LYS A 39 -18.30 1.31 0.90
C LYS A 39 -18.21 2.79 0.48
N GLU A 40 -17.44 3.58 1.18
CA GLU A 40 -17.24 4.97 0.86
C GLU A 40 -16.25 5.12 -0.30
N GLN A 41 -16.59 5.99 -1.24
CA GLN A 41 -15.68 6.41 -2.31
C GLN A 41 -14.91 7.64 -1.82
N PRO A 42 -13.64 7.51 -1.44
CA PRO A 42 -12.88 8.63 -0.92
C PRO A 42 -12.58 9.64 -2.02
N LYS A 43 -12.54 10.94 -1.68
CA LYS A 43 -12.09 11.97 -2.62
C LYS A 43 -10.58 11.99 -2.75
N LYS A 44 -9.89 11.98 -1.62
CA LYS A 44 -8.41 11.98 -1.54
C LYS A 44 -7.95 10.92 -0.57
N VAL A 45 -6.87 10.26 -0.91
CA VAL A 45 -6.25 9.23 -0.10
C VAL A 45 -4.76 9.56 0.06
N LYS A 46 -4.25 9.42 1.27
CA LYS A 46 -2.83 9.46 1.53
C LYS A 46 -2.32 8.02 1.46
N LEU A 47 -1.57 7.72 0.41
CA LEU A 47 -0.90 6.45 0.27
C LEU A 47 0.44 6.52 1.02
N ASP A 48 0.86 5.38 1.56
CA ASP A 48 2.15 5.25 2.24
C ASP A 48 2.27 5.98 3.60
N GLN A 49 1.17 6.53 4.11
CA GLN A 49 1.17 7.27 5.38
C GLN A 49 1.67 6.43 6.57
N ASP A 50 1.50 5.12 6.50
CA ASP A 50 1.81 4.14 7.53
C ASP A 50 2.88 3.14 7.07
N SER A 51 3.68 3.50 6.08
CA SER A 51 4.81 2.70 5.65
C SER A 51 5.87 2.59 6.75
N LEU A 52 6.37 1.37 6.97
CA LEU A 52 7.35 1.09 8.03
C LEU A 52 8.78 1.46 7.61
N ASP A 53 9.07 1.43 6.31
CA ASP A 53 10.38 1.74 5.73
C ASP A 53 10.17 2.71 4.58
N ASP A 54 9.85 3.94 4.94
CA ASP A 54 9.46 4.97 4.03
C ASP A 54 10.66 5.88 3.71
N LYS A 55 11.28 5.63 2.57
CA LYS A 55 12.38 6.44 2.02
C LYS A 55 11.88 7.79 1.47
N TRP A 56 10.67 7.80 0.93
CA TRP A 56 10.01 8.96 0.34
C TRP A 56 8.77 9.29 1.16
N GLY A 57 8.32 10.53 1.18
CA GLY A 57 7.10 10.89 1.88
C GLY A 57 5.84 10.30 1.25
N GLU A 58 4.71 10.51 1.92
CA GLU A 58 3.39 10.06 1.48
C GLU A 58 3.03 10.55 0.07
N VAL A 59 2.15 9.80 -0.61
CA VAL A 59 1.56 10.21 -1.89
C VAL A 59 0.14 10.70 -1.65
N ALA A 60 -0.13 11.95 -2.01
CA ALA A 60 -1.49 12.52 -2.01
C ALA A 60 -2.24 12.08 -3.28
N PHE A 61 -2.95 10.97 -3.23
CA PHE A 61 -3.70 10.45 -4.36
C PHE A 61 -5.09 11.06 -4.43
N ASP A 62 -5.41 11.71 -5.55
CA ASP A 62 -6.73 12.27 -5.83
C ASP A 62 -7.62 11.21 -6.50
N HIS A 63 -8.31 10.42 -5.68
CA HIS A 63 -9.18 9.35 -6.15
C HIS A 63 -10.38 9.89 -6.94
N GLU A 64 -10.94 11.03 -6.53
CA GLU A 64 -12.11 11.63 -7.20
C GLU A 64 -11.79 11.97 -8.66
N THR A 65 -10.65 12.61 -8.92
CA THR A 65 -10.29 12.97 -10.31
C THR A 65 -9.98 11.75 -11.15
N HIS A 66 -9.34 10.71 -10.58
CA HIS A 66 -9.05 9.47 -11.30
C HIS A 66 -10.32 8.66 -11.63
N SER A 67 -11.36 8.78 -10.80
CA SER A 67 -12.62 8.07 -10.99
C SER A 67 -13.68 8.85 -11.78
N THR A 68 -13.46 10.15 -12.10
CA THR A 68 -14.47 11.01 -12.75
C THR A 68 -13.97 11.73 -13.99
N LYS A 69 -12.65 11.89 -14.16
CA LYS A 69 -12.06 12.55 -15.32
C LYS A 69 -11.63 11.55 -16.38
N ASN A 70 -11.57 12.00 -17.64
CA ASN A 70 -11.11 11.19 -18.76
C ASN A 70 -9.58 10.99 -18.70
N TYR A 71 -9.14 10.22 -17.72
CA TYR A 71 -7.71 9.90 -17.48
C TYR A 71 -7.28 8.56 -18.09
N ASN A 72 -8.19 7.84 -18.75
CA ASN A 72 -7.77 6.68 -19.50
C ASN A 72 -6.74 7.10 -20.58
N PRO A 73 -5.66 6.36 -20.80
CA PRO A 73 -4.65 6.68 -21.80
C PRO A 73 -5.18 6.91 -23.22
N ASP A 74 -6.34 6.34 -23.57
CA ASP A 74 -7.05 6.62 -24.83
C ASP A 74 -7.55 8.07 -24.92
N GLY A 75 -7.61 8.78 -23.78
CA GLY A 75 -8.04 10.18 -23.68
C GLY A 75 -9.55 10.40 -23.86
N GLY A 76 -10.33 9.34 -24.08
CA GLY A 76 -11.75 9.40 -24.40
C GLY A 76 -12.69 8.97 -23.27
N SER A 77 -12.16 8.29 -22.26
CA SER A 77 -13.00 7.69 -21.21
C SER A 77 -12.45 7.87 -19.80
N VAL A 78 -13.34 7.67 -18.83
CA VAL A 78 -12.98 7.57 -17.43
C VAL A 78 -12.31 6.22 -17.16
N THR A 79 -11.30 6.19 -16.32
CA THR A 79 -10.65 4.95 -15.90
C THR A 79 -11.65 4.07 -15.16
N SER A 80 -11.80 2.82 -15.60
CA SER A 80 -12.68 1.84 -14.94
C SER A 80 -12.22 1.57 -13.51
N CYS A 81 -13.16 1.46 -12.56
CA CYS A 81 -12.86 1.11 -11.16
C CYS A 81 -12.01 -0.16 -11.05
N VAL A 82 -12.30 -1.17 -11.87
CA VAL A 82 -11.59 -2.45 -11.86
C VAL A 82 -10.18 -2.40 -12.44
N PHE A 83 -9.76 -1.28 -13.00
CA PHE A 83 -8.35 -1.09 -13.38
C PHE A 83 -7.46 -1.11 -12.12
N CYS A 84 -7.88 -0.42 -11.06
CA CYS A 84 -7.18 -0.38 -9.78
C CYS A 84 -7.73 -1.46 -8.80
N HIS A 85 -9.06 -1.59 -8.72
CA HIS A 85 -9.75 -2.57 -7.88
C HIS A 85 -9.96 -3.89 -8.64
N HIS A 86 -8.86 -4.48 -9.09
CA HIS A 86 -8.84 -5.58 -10.04
C HIS A 86 -9.55 -6.86 -9.56
N THR A 87 -9.73 -7.04 -8.25
CA THR A 87 -10.48 -8.19 -7.69
C THR A 87 -11.99 -7.97 -7.69
N ASP A 88 -12.45 -6.73 -7.87
CA ASP A 88 -13.85 -6.34 -7.76
C ASP A 88 -14.62 -6.53 -9.09
N GLN A 89 -14.50 -7.72 -9.67
CA GLN A 89 -15.13 -8.11 -10.92
C GLN A 89 -15.35 -9.62 -10.99
N PRO A 90 -16.26 -10.11 -11.86
CA PRO A 90 -16.47 -11.54 -12.07
C PRO A 90 -15.19 -12.26 -12.48
N LYS A 91 -15.04 -13.51 -12.02
CA LYS A 91 -13.88 -14.35 -12.35
C LYS A 91 -13.65 -14.49 -13.87
N ALA A 92 -14.73 -14.52 -14.65
CA ALA A 92 -14.66 -14.60 -16.10
C ALA A 92 -14.02 -13.36 -16.77
N ASN A 93 -13.99 -12.22 -16.08
CA ASN A 93 -13.42 -10.97 -16.59
C ASN A 93 -11.94 -10.81 -16.22
N LEU A 94 -11.43 -11.66 -15.32
CA LEU A 94 -10.02 -11.59 -14.90
C LEU A 94 -9.12 -12.00 -16.07
N LYS A 95 -8.06 -11.25 -16.27
CA LYS A 95 -6.99 -11.56 -17.22
C LYS A 95 -5.76 -11.99 -16.45
N ALA A 96 -5.04 -12.98 -16.96
CA ALA A 96 -3.78 -13.38 -16.35
C ALA A 96 -2.84 -12.16 -16.15
N PRO A 97 -2.12 -12.08 -15.06
CA PRO A 97 -1.92 -13.09 -14.00
C PRO A 97 -2.96 -13.04 -12.86
N LEU A 98 -4.02 -12.23 -12.99
CA LEU A 98 -5.03 -12.06 -11.95
C LEU A 98 -5.91 -13.32 -11.82
N THR A 99 -6.09 -13.80 -10.60
CA THR A 99 -6.85 -15.04 -10.32
C THR A 99 -7.95 -14.87 -9.28
N THR A 100 -7.90 -13.79 -8.48
CA THR A 100 -8.81 -13.54 -7.36
C THR A 100 -9.98 -12.68 -7.80
N SER A 101 -11.20 -13.12 -7.52
CA SER A 101 -12.46 -12.41 -7.76
C SER A 101 -13.21 -12.25 -6.45
N GLU A 102 -13.69 -11.05 -6.16
CA GLU A 102 -14.45 -10.72 -4.95
C GLU A 102 -15.93 -10.43 -5.25
N ARG A 103 -16.30 -10.28 -6.54
CA ARG A 103 -17.66 -9.91 -6.97
C ARG A 103 -18.12 -10.70 -8.18
N ASP A 104 -19.42 -10.90 -8.25
CA ASP A 104 -20.10 -11.49 -9.42
C ASP A 104 -20.51 -10.44 -10.48
N VAL A 105 -20.36 -9.15 -10.13
CA VAL A 105 -20.62 -8.00 -11.01
C VAL A 105 -19.41 -7.08 -11.02
N VAL A 106 -19.22 -6.36 -12.12
CA VAL A 106 -18.13 -5.37 -12.23
C VAL A 106 -18.41 -4.20 -11.31
N LEU A 107 -17.42 -3.80 -10.51
CA LEU A 107 -17.51 -2.64 -9.65
C LEU A 107 -17.72 -1.36 -10.46
N THR A 108 -18.75 -0.62 -10.11
CA THR A 108 -19.00 0.75 -10.55
C THR A 108 -19.44 1.60 -9.35
N ALA A 109 -19.42 2.92 -9.51
CA ALA A 109 -19.92 3.82 -8.48
C ALA A 109 -21.40 3.54 -8.12
N ASP A 110 -22.21 3.11 -9.08
CA ASP A 110 -23.63 2.80 -8.83
C ASP A 110 -23.80 1.46 -8.12
N VAL A 111 -23.02 0.44 -8.48
CA VAL A 111 -22.98 -0.85 -7.77
C VAL A 111 -22.60 -0.64 -6.31
N LEU A 112 -21.67 0.27 -6.02
CA LEU A 112 -21.22 0.53 -4.66
C LEU A 112 -22.29 1.21 -3.78
N LYS A 113 -23.20 1.99 -4.39
CA LYS A 113 -24.33 2.64 -3.69
C LYS A 113 -25.39 1.67 -3.22
N ASP A 114 -25.49 0.48 -3.84
CA ASP A 114 -26.43 -0.55 -3.41
C ASP A 114 -26.13 -1.00 -1.97
N ALA A 115 -27.15 -0.99 -1.11
CA ALA A 115 -27.03 -1.42 0.29
C ALA A 115 -26.54 -2.87 0.42
N ALA A 116 -26.91 -3.75 -0.53
CA ALA A 116 -26.49 -5.15 -0.57
C ALA A 116 -25.08 -5.34 -1.15
N SER A 117 -24.48 -4.31 -1.75
CA SER A 117 -23.15 -4.40 -2.34
C SER A 117 -22.08 -4.68 -1.29
N LYS A 118 -21.11 -5.50 -1.62
CA LYS A 118 -19.93 -5.74 -0.78
C LYS A 118 -19.06 -4.48 -0.71
N PRO A 119 -18.37 -4.22 0.40
CA PRO A 119 -17.38 -3.16 0.47
C PRO A 119 -16.19 -3.45 -0.46
N VAL A 120 -15.43 -2.43 -0.80
CA VAL A 120 -14.19 -2.52 -1.58
C VAL A 120 -13.03 -2.72 -0.63
N LYS A 121 -12.19 -3.70 -0.89
CA LYS A 121 -10.98 -3.96 -0.12
C LYS A 121 -9.88 -2.96 -0.48
N ALA A 122 -9.15 -2.49 0.52
CA ALA A 122 -7.94 -1.70 0.29
C ALA A 122 -6.85 -2.58 -0.34
N CYS A 123 -6.02 -2.02 -1.22
CA CYS A 123 -4.90 -2.73 -1.86
C CYS A 123 -4.03 -3.46 -0.83
N ARG A 124 -3.78 -2.82 0.31
CA ARG A 124 -2.96 -3.33 1.42
C ARG A 124 -3.59 -4.48 2.20
N SER A 125 -4.84 -4.83 1.95
CA SER A 125 -5.43 -6.04 2.55
C SER A 125 -4.83 -7.33 1.98
N CYS A 126 -4.29 -7.26 0.76
CA CYS A 126 -3.62 -8.36 0.06
C CYS A 126 -2.14 -8.06 -0.22
N HIS A 127 -1.83 -6.81 -0.60
CA HIS A 127 -0.48 -6.34 -0.89
C HIS A 127 0.14 -5.74 0.39
N LEU A 128 0.60 -6.61 1.28
CA LEU A 128 1.26 -6.22 2.53
C LEU A 128 2.66 -5.66 2.24
N GLN A 129 3.24 -4.92 3.18
CA GLN A 129 4.65 -4.48 3.07
C GLN A 129 5.63 -5.66 3.10
N SER A 130 5.31 -6.68 3.88
CA SER A 130 6.05 -7.93 3.91
C SER A 130 5.06 -9.08 4.09
N GLY A 131 5.25 -10.15 3.33
CA GLY A 131 4.50 -11.39 3.53
C GLY A 131 5.18 -12.28 4.56
N ASP A 132 4.38 -13.16 5.15
CA ASP A 132 4.86 -14.26 5.98
C ASP A 132 4.26 -15.59 5.48
N GLU A 133 4.58 -16.71 6.15
CA GLU A 133 4.08 -18.02 5.76
C GLU A 133 2.54 -18.14 5.83
N SER A 134 1.91 -17.40 6.74
CA SER A 134 0.44 -17.41 6.90
C SER A 134 -0.27 -16.50 5.90
N LYS A 135 0.43 -15.48 5.40
CA LYS A 135 -0.05 -14.52 4.39
C LYS A 135 1.06 -14.26 3.37
N PRO A 136 1.30 -15.18 2.44
CA PRO A 136 2.30 -14.96 1.41
C PRO A 136 1.85 -13.82 0.46
N LEU A 137 2.83 -13.03 0.02
CA LEU A 137 2.56 -12.01 -0.98
C LEU A 137 2.14 -12.64 -2.31
N PRO A 138 1.20 -12.05 -3.03
CA PRO A 138 0.93 -12.44 -4.42
C PRO A 138 2.22 -12.34 -5.25
N VAL A 139 2.37 -13.23 -6.24
CA VAL A 139 3.53 -13.23 -7.14
C VAL A 139 3.06 -13.16 -8.57
N VAL A 140 3.68 -12.30 -9.36
CA VAL A 140 3.44 -12.19 -10.80
C VAL A 140 4.72 -12.41 -11.58
N THR A 141 4.59 -12.82 -12.84
CA THR A 141 5.74 -12.88 -13.76
C THR A 141 5.76 -11.62 -14.61
N LYS A 142 6.81 -10.81 -14.48
CA LYS A 142 7.03 -9.62 -15.27
C LYS A 142 8.40 -9.72 -15.93
N ASP A 143 8.46 -9.57 -17.25
CA ASP A 143 9.70 -9.68 -18.04
C ASP A 143 10.49 -10.97 -17.75
N GLY A 144 9.78 -12.10 -17.58
CA GLY A 144 10.35 -13.41 -17.26
C GLY A 144 10.85 -13.58 -15.82
N LYS A 145 10.66 -12.59 -14.95
CA LYS A 145 11.07 -12.62 -13.54
C LYS A 145 9.86 -12.72 -12.62
N GLN A 146 10.02 -13.48 -11.53
CA GLN A 146 9.03 -13.52 -10.46
C GLN A 146 9.15 -12.24 -9.61
N VAL A 147 8.05 -11.49 -9.50
CA VAL A 147 7.95 -10.27 -8.71
C VAL A 147 6.94 -10.49 -7.58
N LYS A 148 7.38 -10.34 -6.34
CA LYS A 148 6.49 -10.31 -5.17
C LYS A 148 5.74 -8.99 -5.18
N MET A 149 4.42 -9.09 -5.10
CA MET A 149 3.52 -7.93 -5.12
C MET A 149 3.26 -7.45 -3.68
N ASP A 150 4.29 -6.87 -3.07
CA ASP A 150 4.12 -6.07 -1.87
C ASP A 150 3.39 -4.75 -2.19
N ASN A 151 3.15 -3.91 -1.20
CA ASN A 151 2.41 -2.67 -1.42
C ASN A 151 3.18 -1.71 -2.34
N GLU A 152 4.50 -1.62 -2.25
CA GLU A 152 5.32 -0.78 -3.11
C GLU A 152 5.19 -1.20 -4.58
N ASN A 153 5.43 -2.48 -4.88
CA ASN A 153 5.32 -3.00 -6.24
C ASN A 153 3.91 -2.91 -6.79
N ALA A 154 2.89 -3.16 -5.95
CA ALA A 154 1.49 -3.06 -6.37
C ALA A 154 1.11 -1.65 -6.79
N TYR A 155 1.48 -0.63 -6.02
CA TYR A 155 1.21 0.76 -6.38
C TYR A 155 2.04 1.21 -7.58
N HIS A 156 3.36 0.98 -7.57
CA HIS A 156 4.23 1.42 -8.65
C HIS A 156 3.85 0.79 -9.99
N ILE A 157 3.64 -0.52 -10.05
CA ILE A 157 3.26 -1.19 -11.30
C ILE A 157 1.92 -0.65 -11.81
N ASN A 158 0.92 -0.54 -10.94
CA ASN A 158 -0.41 -0.10 -11.34
C ASN A 158 -0.42 1.37 -11.80
N CYS A 159 0.22 2.28 -11.06
CA CYS A 159 0.29 3.68 -11.44
C CYS A 159 1.14 3.90 -12.70
N PHE A 160 2.31 3.27 -12.81
CA PHE A 160 3.23 3.47 -13.91
C PHE A 160 2.70 2.92 -15.22
N GLU A 161 2.00 1.78 -15.21
CA GLU A 161 1.41 1.22 -16.44
C GLU A 161 0.50 2.24 -17.14
N CYS A 162 -0.38 2.90 -16.39
CA CYS A 162 -1.27 3.91 -16.92
C CYS A 162 -0.53 5.22 -17.26
N HIS A 163 0.31 5.73 -16.36
CA HIS A 163 1.02 6.99 -16.54
C HIS A 163 2.01 6.93 -17.71
N ASP A 164 2.76 5.84 -17.86
CA ASP A 164 3.66 5.64 -18.99
C ASP A 164 2.91 5.56 -20.31
N ALA A 165 1.75 4.91 -20.34
CA ALA A 165 0.89 4.89 -21.53
C ALA A 165 0.37 6.29 -21.87
N ALA A 166 -0.07 7.05 -20.87
CA ALA A 166 -0.54 8.42 -21.05
C ALA A 166 0.57 9.36 -21.54
N ILE A 167 1.79 9.25 -20.98
CA ILE A 167 2.96 10.05 -21.40
C ILE A 167 3.38 9.67 -22.83
N ARG A 168 3.34 8.38 -23.19
CA ARG A 168 3.60 7.97 -24.58
C ARG A 168 2.59 8.56 -25.57
N ALA A 169 1.34 8.61 -25.18
CA ALA A 169 0.28 9.20 -26.03
C ALA A 169 0.33 10.73 -26.09
N LYS A 170 0.75 11.37 -24.98
CA LYS A 170 0.79 12.83 -24.81
C LYS A 170 2.05 13.23 -24.03
N PRO A 171 3.20 13.43 -24.72
CA PRO A 171 4.51 13.67 -24.06
C PRO A 171 4.53 14.88 -23.12
N GLU A 172 3.70 15.88 -23.35
CA GLU A 172 3.58 17.06 -22.48
C GLU A 172 3.11 16.73 -21.06
N LEU A 173 2.45 15.57 -20.86
CA LEU A 173 2.05 15.11 -19.54
C LEU A 173 3.25 14.78 -18.64
N ALA A 174 4.41 14.47 -19.22
CA ALA A 174 5.63 14.21 -18.45
C ALA A 174 6.05 15.39 -17.56
N GLN A 175 5.55 16.58 -17.79
CA GLN A 175 5.76 17.73 -16.91
C GLN A 175 4.89 17.67 -15.64
N LYS A 176 3.73 17.00 -15.70
CA LYS A 176 2.71 16.99 -14.64
C LYS A 176 2.65 15.69 -13.86
N ILE A 177 2.85 14.57 -14.52
CA ILE A 177 2.77 13.24 -13.92
C ILE A 177 4.12 12.52 -14.10
N SER A 178 4.35 11.50 -13.28
CA SER A 178 5.49 10.61 -13.41
C SER A 178 5.03 9.21 -13.77
N GLY A 179 5.75 8.56 -14.67
CA GLY A 179 5.69 7.13 -14.90
C GLY A 179 6.87 6.42 -14.21
N SER A 180 7.41 5.42 -14.86
CA SER A 180 8.53 4.59 -14.36
C SER A 180 9.89 5.29 -14.33
N ASP A 181 10.01 6.53 -14.81
CA ASP A 181 11.27 7.31 -14.74
C ASP A 181 11.59 7.64 -13.27
N PRO A 182 12.71 7.12 -12.71
CA PRO A 182 13.08 7.35 -11.31
C PRO A 182 13.37 8.82 -10.97
N LYS A 183 13.57 9.69 -11.95
CA LYS A 183 13.71 11.14 -11.73
C LYS A 183 12.37 11.81 -11.37
N GLY A 184 11.28 11.09 -11.56
CA GLY A 184 9.92 11.58 -11.30
C GLY A 184 9.36 11.32 -9.91
N CYS A 185 10.10 10.68 -9.00
CA CYS A 185 9.59 10.30 -7.67
C CYS A 185 8.93 11.48 -6.91
N GLY A 186 9.53 12.65 -6.95
CA GLY A 186 9.01 13.85 -6.29
C GLY A 186 7.73 14.44 -6.90
N LYS A 187 7.20 13.88 -8.01
CA LYS A 187 5.92 14.29 -8.57
C LYS A 187 4.74 13.57 -7.89
N CYS A 188 5.01 12.42 -7.31
CA CYS A 188 4.03 11.63 -6.56
C CYS A 188 4.27 11.76 -5.07
N HIS A 189 5.52 11.58 -4.62
CA HIS A 189 5.89 11.62 -3.22
C HIS A 189 6.21 13.02 -2.73
N VAL A 190 5.74 13.36 -1.53
CA VAL A 190 6.17 14.60 -0.84
C VAL A 190 7.61 14.39 -0.39
N ALA A 191 8.43 15.42 -0.52
CA ALA A 191 9.77 15.40 0.07
C ALA A 191 9.66 15.31 1.61
N LYS A 192 10.48 14.48 2.23
CA LYS A 192 10.69 14.45 3.68
C LYS A 192 11.64 15.54 4.11
#